data_e0592911372f9db1f17b4fc09617f957
#
_entry.id   e0592911372f9db1f17b4fc09617f957
#
_cell.length_a   1.000
_cell.length_b   1.000
_cell.length_c   1.000
_cell.angle_alpha   90.00
_cell.angle_beta   90.00
_cell.angle_gamma   90.00
#
_symmetry.space_group_name_H-M   'P 1'
#
loop_
_entity.id
_entity.type
_entity.pdbx_description
1 polymer ?
#
loop_
_entity_poly.entity_id
_entity_poly.type
_entity_poly.pdbx_seq_one_letter_code
_entity_poly.pdbx_strand_id
1 'polypeptide(L)'
;DEKFSITHVGLMNSDRNPTILWEVLNEISNTNLNFKNDLRIKLIGKLDDAVIQDLKVFDHNTIETIPYLDHKDVGKYQASSQILLLSINEVPSAKGIITGKIFEYLQAKRPILAIGPEDGDAAMILKNTNAGTIVGFKNKTALKATILNLYKDYKDYKEGVLFVKSVNIEQYHRKNITSQLAEVIKKVVS
;
A
#
# COMPACT_ATOMS: atom_id res chain seq x y z
N ASP A 1 11.71 -7.42 -7.32
CA ASP A 1 11.23 -8.72 -6.82
C ASP A 1 10.81 -9.62 -7.95
N GLU A 2 11.30 -10.87 -7.95
CA GLU A 2 10.87 -11.91 -8.89
C GLU A 2 9.50 -12.49 -8.52
N LYS A 3 9.05 -12.30 -7.30
CA LYS A 3 7.76 -12.75 -6.75
C LYS A 3 6.71 -11.65 -6.79
N PHE A 4 5.45 -12.03 -6.81
CA PHE A 4 4.32 -11.11 -6.65
C PHE A 4 4.30 -10.58 -5.21
N SER A 5 5.10 -9.55 -4.95
CA SER A 5 5.28 -9.01 -3.61
C SER A 5 4.26 -7.93 -3.28
N ILE A 6 3.66 -8.03 -2.09
CA ILE A 6 2.83 -7.00 -1.46
C ILE A 6 3.59 -6.53 -0.22
N THR A 7 4.06 -5.29 -0.24
CA THR A 7 4.97 -4.77 0.79
C THR A 7 4.33 -3.67 1.61
N HIS A 8 4.34 -3.82 2.92
CA HIS A 8 4.02 -2.76 3.88
C HIS A 8 5.28 -2.29 4.59
N VAL A 9 5.41 -0.99 4.79
CA VAL A 9 6.53 -0.37 5.51
C VAL A 9 6.02 0.42 6.70
N GLY A 10 6.59 0.16 7.86
CA GLY A 10 6.36 0.86 9.13
C GLY A 10 5.51 0.06 10.12
N LEU A 11 5.07 0.72 11.18
CA LEU A 11 4.24 0.10 12.20
C LEU A 11 2.89 -0.37 11.62
N MET A 12 2.54 -1.63 11.90
CA MET A 12 1.21 -2.19 11.64
C MET A 12 0.64 -2.65 12.99
N ASN A 13 -0.14 -1.78 13.61
CA ASN A 13 -0.89 -2.07 14.83
C ASN A 13 -2.25 -2.71 14.51
N SER A 14 -2.97 -3.14 15.53
CA SER A 14 -4.28 -3.79 15.39
C SER A 14 -5.29 -2.98 14.57
N ASP A 15 -5.33 -1.63 14.76
CA ASP A 15 -6.25 -0.76 14.04
C ASP A 15 -5.91 -0.60 12.54
N ARG A 16 -4.70 -1.01 12.14
CA ARG A 16 -4.22 -1.00 10.75
C ARG A 16 -4.07 -2.39 10.17
N ASN A 17 -4.49 -3.41 10.91
CA ASN A 17 -4.43 -4.78 10.44
C ASN A 17 -5.49 -5.01 9.36
N PRO A 18 -5.13 -5.18 8.09
CA PRO A 18 -6.09 -5.36 7.00
C PRO A 18 -6.56 -6.82 6.93
N THR A 19 -7.31 -7.29 7.93
CA THR A 19 -7.76 -8.68 8.05
C THR A 19 -8.43 -9.19 6.78
N ILE A 20 -9.26 -8.35 6.15
CA ILE A 20 -9.90 -8.65 4.86
C ILE A 20 -8.89 -8.97 3.75
N LEU A 21 -7.71 -8.35 3.76
CA LEU A 21 -6.66 -8.63 2.77
C LEU A 21 -6.09 -10.03 2.99
N TRP A 22 -5.80 -10.37 4.24
CA TRP A 22 -5.27 -11.70 4.56
C TRP A 22 -6.25 -12.81 4.19
N GLU A 23 -7.53 -12.61 4.46
CA GLU A 23 -8.60 -13.54 4.06
C GLU A 23 -8.65 -13.73 2.54
N VAL A 24 -8.63 -12.63 1.78
CA VAL A 24 -8.72 -12.68 0.30
C VAL A 24 -7.49 -13.33 -0.31
N LEU A 25 -6.29 -12.98 0.17
CA LEU A 25 -5.04 -13.58 -0.31
C LEU A 25 -5.01 -15.10 -0.04
N ASN A 26 -5.45 -15.52 1.15
CA ASN A 26 -5.54 -16.94 1.50
C ASN A 26 -6.57 -17.67 0.63
N GLU A 27 -7.75 -17.07 0.39
CA GLU A 27 -8.78 -17.64 -0.47
C GLU A 27 -8.27 -17.85 -1.91
N ILE A 28 -7.59 -16.85 -2.49
CA ILE A 28 -7.01 -16.96 -3.83
C ILE A 28 -5.91 -18.03 -3.85
N SER A 29 -5.04 -18.05 -2.83
CA SER A 29 -3.95 -19.04 -2.71
C SER A 29 -4.47 -20.47 -2.65
N ASN A 30 -5.61 -20.70 -2.00
CA ASN A 30 -6.21 -22.03 -1.88
C ASN A 30 -6.87 -22.51 -3.19
N THR A 31 -7.19 -21.61 -4.11
CA THR A 31 -7.84 -21.93 -5.39
C THR A 31 -6.92 -21.78 -6.61
N ASN A 32 -5.77 -21.13 -6.45
CA ASN A 32 -4.81 -20.88 -7.54
C ASN A 32 -3.37 -21.15 -7.08
N LEU A 33 -2.85 -22.32 -7.48
CA LEU A 33 -1.50 -22.75 -7.09
C LEU A 33 -0.39 -21.82 -7.64
N ASN A 34 -0.56 -21.27 -8.84
CA ASN A 34 0.42 -20.33 -9.40
C ASN A 34 0.46 -19.04 -8.55
N PHE A 35 -0.70 -18.51 -8.19
CA PHE A 35 -0.76 -17.36 -7.29
C PHE A 35 -0.11 -17.66 -5.94
N LYS A 36 -0.42 -18.81 -5.33
CA LYS A 36 0.19 -19.25 -4.06
C LYS A 36 1.71 -19.29 -4.15
N ASN A 37 2.25 -19.85 -5.23
CA ASN A 37 3.69 -19.98 -5.42
C ASN A 37 4.38 -18.63 -5.69
N ASP A 38 3.69 -17.70 -6.33
CA ASP A 38 4.24 -16.39 -6.66
C ASP A 38 4.10 -15.38 -5.52
N LEU A 39 3.09 -15.53 -4.64
CA LEU A 39 2.80 -14.57 -3.58
C LEU A 39 3.95 -14.44 -2.57
N ARG A 40 4.30 -13.19 -2.26
CA ARG A 40 5.19 -12.81 -1.16
C ARG A 40 4.59 -11.62 -0.41
N ILE A 41 4.39 -11.74 0.88
CA ILE A 41 3.95 -10.66 1.77
C ILE A 41 5.16 -10.17 2.55
N LYS A 42 5.57 -8.91 2.33
CA LYS A 42 6.72 -8.30 3.01
C LYS A 42 6.23 -7.26 4.00
N LEU A 43 6.57 -7.45 5.26
CA LEU A 43 6.20 -6.56 6.34
C LEU A 43 7.47 -6.01 7.00
N ILE A 44 7.72 -4.73 6.78
CA ILE A 44 8.93 -4.04 7.23
C ILE A 44 8.57 -3.12 8.39
N GLY A 45 9.08 -3.43 9.58
CA GLY A 45 8.83 -2.67 10.80
C GLY A 45 8.16 -3.49 11.89
N LYS A 46 7.64 -2.81 12.90
CA LYS A 46 7.02 -3.46 14.05
C LYS A 46 5.58 -3.90 13.71
N LEU A 47 5.25 -5.13 14.09
CA LEU A 47 3.92 -5.73 13.95
C LEU A 47 3.34 -6.01 15.34
N ASP A 48 2.05 -5.75 15.51
CA ASP A 48 1.31 -6.20 16.70
C ASP A 48 1.01 -7.70 16.63
N ASP A 49 0.81 -8.32 17.78
CA ASP A 49 0.52 -9.75 17.90
C ASP A 49 -0.72 -10.17 17.11
N ALA A 50 -1.75 -9.32 17.02
CA ALA A 50 -2.94 -9.59 16.24
C ALA A 50 -2.61 -9.79 14.76
N VAL A 51 -1.72 -8.96 14.19
CA VAL A 51 -1.26 -9.10 12.79
C VAL A 51 -0.51 -10.42 12.62
N ILE A 52 0.40 -10.73 13.56
CA ILE A 52 1.18 -11.97 13.51
C ILE A 52 0.27 -13.21 13.57
N GLN A 53 -0.81 -13.18 14.37
CA GLN A 53 -1.77 -14.27 14.46
C GLN A 53 -2.52 -14.47 13.13
N ASP A 54 -2.99 -13.40 12.51
CA ASP A 54 -3.73 -13.47 11.25
C ASP A 54 -2.86 -14.01 10.09
N LEU A 55 -1.57 -13.73 10.13
CA LEU A 55 -0.62 -14.21 9.12
C LEU A 55 -0.28 -15.70 9.22
N LYS A 56 -0.62 -16.39 10.32
CA LYS A 56 -0.34 -17.83 10.49
C LYS A 56 -1.08 -18.73 9.51
N VAL A 57 -2.06 -18.20 8.77
CA VAL A 57 -2.77 -18.94 7.71
C VAL A 57 -1.91 -19.17 6.47
N PHE A 58 -0.79 -18.45 6.34
CA PHE A 58 0.13 -18.57 5.23
C PHE A 58 1.33 -19.44 5.59
N ASP A 59 1.88 -20.10 4.56
CA ASP A 59 3.16 -20.81 4.69
C ASP A 59 4.26 -19.79 5.04
N HIS A 60 5.22 -20.19 5.89
CA HIS A 60 6.32 -19.33 6.32
C HIS A 60 7.15 -18.76 5.15
N ASN A 61 7.23 -19.47 4.03
CA ASN A 61 7.89 -18.99 2.82
C ASN A 61 7.12 -17.87 2.09
N THR A 62 5.83 -17.67 2.40
CA THR A 62 5.01 -16.58 1.83
C THR A 62 5.24 -15.28 2.56
N ILE A 63 5.58 -15.33 3.85
CA ILE A 63 5.75 -14.16 4.71
C ILE A 63 7.24 -13.85 4.89
N GLU A 64 7.57 -12.58 4.68
CA GLU A 64 8.89 -12.02 4.98
C GLU A 64 8.71 -10.86 5.95
N THR A 65 9.18 -11.05 7.18
CA THR A 65 9.20 -9.98 8.19
C THR A 65 10.60 -9.42 8.31
N ILE A 66 10.73 -8.11 8.14
CA ILE A 66 12.00 -7.40 8.26
C ILE A 66 11.87 -6.45 9.44
N PRO A 67 12.76 -6.54 10.43
CA PRO A 67 12.78 -5.58 11.53
C PRO A 67 12.94 -4.15 11.03
N TYR A 68 13.00 -3.20 11.97
CA TYR A 68 13.23 -1.80 11.65
C TYR A 68 14.45 -1.62 10.71
N LEU A 69 14.24 -0.87 9.63
CA LEU A 69 15.29 -0.47 8.69
C LEU A 69 15.58 1.02 8.82
N ASP A 70 16.82 1.41 8.55
CA ASP A 70 17.18 2.81 8.38
C ASP A 70 16.39 3.42 7.20
N HIS A 71 15.97 4.67 7.35
CA HIS A 71 15.16 5.37 6.35
C HIS A 71 15.78 5.36 4.94
N LYS A 72 17.14 5.37 4.87
CA LYS A 72 17.89 5.31 3.60
C LYS A 72 17.70 3.99 2.83
N ASP A 73 17.38 2.89 3.53
CA ASP A 73 17.21 1.58 2.91
C ASP A 73 15.74 1.28 2.57
N VAL A 74 14.80 1.93 3.24
CA VAL A 74 13.35 1.78 3.01
C VAL A 74 12.99 2.03 1.54
N GLY A 75 13.56 3.07 0.92
CA GLY A 75 13.28 3.41 -0.47
C GLY A 75 13.65 2.30 -1.47
N LYS A 76 14.69 1.52 -1.18
CA LYS A 76 15.08 0.37 -2.02
C LYS A 76 14.03 -0.74 -1.97
N TYR A 77 13.53 -1.04 -0.78
CA TYR A 77 12.45 -2.04 -0.62
C TYR A 77 11.16 -1.60 -1.27
N GLN A 78 10.78 -0.33 -1.12
CA GLN A 78 9.61 0.23 -1.79
C GLN A 78 9.76 0.15 -3.31
N ALA A 79 10.91 0.54 -3.86
CA ALA A 79 11.16 0.54 -5.30
C ALA A 79 11.26 -0.87 -5.90
N SER A 80 11.66 -1.88 -5.13
CA SER A 80 11.75 -3.28 -5.58
C SER A 80 10.44 -4.06 -5.45
N SER A 81 9.43 -3.53 -4.78
CA SER A 81 8.15 -4.20 -4.55
C SER A 81 7.28 -4.21 -5.79
N GLN A 82 6.46 -5.24 -5.98
CA GLN A 82 5.43 -5.24 -7.02
C GLN A 82 4.26 -4.32 -6.64
N ILE A 83 3.83 -4.37 -5.39
CA ILE A 83 2.71 -3.60 -4.86
C ILE A 83 3.10 -3.03 -3.49
N LEU A 84 2.71 -1.79 -3.23
CA LEU A 84 2.85 -1.16 -1.91
C LEU A 84 1.50 -1.15 -1.18
N LEU A 85 1.47 -1.74 0.00
CA LEU A 85 0.26 -1.84 0.83
C LEU A 85 0.15 -0.63 1.76
N LEU A 86 -0.93 0.12 1.61
CA LEU A 86 -1.30 1.23 2.48
C LEU A 86 -2.56 0.87 3.28
N SER A 87 -2.42 0.53 4.55
CA SER A 87 -3.56 0.29 5.43
C SER A 87 -3.88 1.54 6.24
N ILE A 88 -5.12 2.00 6.14
CA ILE A 88 -5.67 3.11 6.93
C ILE A 88 -6.26 2.52 8.22
N ASN A 89 -6.20 3.26 9.33
CA ASN A 89 -6.84 2.82 10.56
C ASN A 89 -8.37 2.70 10.39
N GLU A 90 -8.97 1.59 10.83
CA GLU A 90 -10.42 1.44 10.86
C GLU A 90 -11.00 2.12 12.11
N VAL A 91 -11.15 3.43 12.03
CA VAL A 91 -11.65 4.31 13.11
C VAL A 91 -12.70 5.29 12.55
N PRO A 92 -13.56 5.89 13.39
CA PRO A 92 -14.60 6.83 12.91
C PRO A 92 -14.07 7.99 12.06
N SER A 93 -12.85 8.46 12.33
CA SER A 93 -12.19 9.55 11.59
C SER A 93 -11.39 9.09 10.37
N ALA A 94 -11.49 7.84 9.96
CA ALA A 94 -10.67 7.23 8.89
C ALA A 94 -10.68 8.02 7.58
N LYS A 95 -11.79 8.68 7.22
CA LYS A 95 -11.93 9.46 5.98
C LYS A 95 -10.92 10.60 5.86
N GLY A 96 -10.58 11.25 6.97
CA GLY A 96 -9.61 12.36 7.01
C GLY A 96 -8.16 11.91 7.24
N ILE A 97 -7.89 10.60 7.30
CA ILE A 97 -6.52 10.13 7.59
C ILE A 97 -5.68 10.14 6.32
N ILE A 98 -4.66 11.01 6.31
CA ILE A 98 -3.58 11.00 5.34
C ILE A 98 -2.30 10.61 6.06
N THR A 99 -1.76 9.44 5.76
CA THR A 99 -0.49 9.00 6.35
C THR A 99 0.70 9.51 5.52
N GLY A 100 1.82 9.84 6.16
CA GLY A 100 3.04 10.25 5.46
C GLY A 100 3.55 9.22 4.44
N LYS A 101 3.25 7.95 4.66
CA LYS A 101 3.62 6.84 3.75
C LYS A 101 3.08 7.00 2.33
N ILE A 102 1.88 7.59 2.16
CA ILE A 102 1.31 7.77 0.82
C ILE A 102 2.25 8.58 -0.08
N PHE A 103 2.91 9.61 0.46
CA PHE A 103 3.82 10.45 -0.29
C PHE A 103 5.14 9.74 -0.64
N GLU A 104 5.62 8.89 0.26
CA GLU A 104 6.78 8.02 -0.02
C GLU A 104 6.45 7.01 -1.12
N TYR A 105 5.27 6.40 -1.06
CA TYR A 105 4.81 5.42 -2.04
C TYR A 105 4.58 6.03 -3.43
N LEU A 106 4.09 7.27 -3.49
CA LEU A 106 3.99 8.02 -4.75
C LEU A 106 5.35 8.16 -5.44
N GLN A 107 6.43 8.40 -4.65
CA GLN A 107 7.79 8.52 -5.18
C GLN A 107 8.36 7.19 -5.68
N ALA A 108 7.97 6.07 -5.08
CA ALA A 108 8.42 4.74 -5.48
C ALA A 108 7.85 4.31 -6.84
N LYS A 109 6.76 4.94 -7.32
CA LYS A 109 6.10 4.65 -8.61
C LYS A 109 5.69 3.19 -8.77
N ARG A 110 5.29 2.56 -7.68
CA ARG A 110 4.71 1.22 -7.66
C ARG A 110 3.20 1.31 -7.45
N PRO A 111 2.42 0.36 -7.96
CA PRO A 111 0.99 0.32 -7.68
C PRO A 111 0.73 0.32 -6.18
N ILE A 112 -0.12 1.23 -5.71
CA ILE A 112 -0.52 1.30 -4.31
C ILE A 112 -1.87 0.60 -4.15
N LEU A 113 -1.90 -0.46 -3.34
CA LEU A 113 -3.13 -1.07 -2.87
C LEU A 113 -3.43 -0.51 -1.48
N ALA A 114 -4.47 0.29 -1.37
CA ALA A 114 -4.90 0.82 -0.09
C ALA A 114 -6.15 0.11 0.43
N ILE A 115 -6.22 -0.12 1.74
CA ILE A 115 -7.41 -0.56 2.45
C ILE A 115 -7.88 0.58 3.34
N GLY A 116 -9.08 1.08 3.08
CA GLY A 116 -9.60 2.25 3.78
C GLY A 116 -10.87 2.81 3.15
N PRO A 117 -11.34 3.99 3.59
CA PRO A 117 -12.53 4.64 3.03
C PRO A 117 -12.34 5.02 1.56
N GLU A 118 -13.22 4.52 0.69
CA GLU A 118 -13.18 4.79 -0.75
C GLU A 118 -13.55 6.25 -1.10
N ASP A 119 -14.13 6.98 -0.17
CA ASP A 119 -14.52 8.39 -0.26
C ASP A 119 -13.70 9.31 0.68
N GLY A 120 -12.55 8.83 1.16
CA GLY A 120 -11.65 9.58 2.06
C GLY A 120 -10.57 10.36 1.32
N ASP A 121 -9.82 11.16 2.08
CA ASP A 121 -8.74 12.01 1.54
C ASP A 121 -7.62 11.18 0.88
N ALA A 122 -7.27 10.04 1.44
CA ALA A 122 -6.31 9.12 0.82
C ALA A 122 -6.80 8.59 -0.53
N ALA A 123 -8.10 8.28 -0.65
CA ALA A 123 -8.71 7.85 -1.91
C ALA A 123 -8.62 8.95 -2.97
N MET A 124 -8.87 10.19 -2.58
CA MET A 124 -8.77 11.36 -3.47
C MET A 124 -7.34 11.55 -3.99
N ILE A 125 -6.33 11.40 -3.12
CA ILE A 125 -4.92 11.47 -3.52
C ILE A 125 -4.59 10.38 -4.55
N LEU A 126 -4.94 9.11 -4.27
CA LEU A 126 -4.66 8.00 -5.17
C LEU A 126 -5.35 8.16 -6.52
N LYS A 127 -6.61 8.62 -6.54
CA LYS A 127 -7.35 8.89 -7.76
C LYS A 127 -6.72 10.03 -8.57
N ASN A 128 -6.40 11.15 -7.93
CA ASN A 128 -5.83 12.34 -8.60
C ASN A 128 -4.42 12.08 -9.15
N THR A 129 -3.69 11.14 -8.56
CA THR A 129 -2.34 10.79 -8.99
C THR A 129 -2.28 9.57 -9.89
N ASN A 130 -3.38 8.85 -10.06
CA ASN A 130 -3.40 7.56 -10.74
C ASN A 130 -2.34 6.57 -10.19
N ALA A 131 -2.06 6.64 -8.88
CA ALA A 131 -0.98 5.88 -8.27
C ALA A 131 -1.40 4.51 -7.76
N GLY A 132 -2.69 4.25 -7.64
CA GLY A 132 -3.19 2.99 -7.11
C GLY A 132 -4.69 2.98 -6.86
N THR A 133 -5.14 1.98 -6.14
CA THR A 133 -6.54 1.73 -5.83
C THR A 133 -6.74 1.63 -4.32
N ILE A 134 -7.83 2.18 -3.81
CA ILE A 134 -8.29 1.99 -2.44
C ILE A 134 -9.56 1.14 -2.46
N VAL A 135 -9.65 0.20 -1.51
CA VAL A 135 -10.80 -0.70 -1.36
C VAL A 135 -11.30 -0.60 0.08
N GLY A 136 -12.62 -0.55 0.24
CA GLY A 136 -13.28 -0.42 1.54
C GLY A 136 -12.96 -1.59 2.48
N PHE A 137 -12.94 -1.32 3.79
CA PHE A 137 -12.60 -2.29 4.83
C PHE A 137 -13.39 -3.62 4.79
N LYS A 138 -14.57 -3.62 4.18
CA LYS A 138 -15.47 -4.78 4.11
C LYS A 138 -15.80 -5.21 2.68
N ASN A 139 -15.20 -4.59 1.67
CA ASN A 139 -15.50 -4.86 0.27
C ASN A 139 -14.64 -5.99 -0.31
N LYS A 140 -14.89 -7.21 0.18
CA LYS A 140 -14.12 -8.41 -0.18
C LYS A 140 -14.16 -8.70 -1.68
N THR A 141 -15.29 -8.47 -2.33
CA THR A 141 -15.47 -8.72 -3.78
C THR A 141 -14.59 -7.77 -4.61
N ALA A 142 -14.62 -6.47 -4.31
CA ALA A 142 -13.77 -5.51 -5.00
C ALA A 142 -12.28 -5.76 -4.73
N LEU A 143 -11.92 -6.11 -3.50
CA LEU A 143 -10.54 -6.42 -3.13
C LEU A 143 -10.02 -7.63 -3.90
N LYS A 144 -10.80 -8.70 -4.00
CA LYS A 144 -10.44 -9.90 -4.75
C LYS A 144 -10.25 -9.59 -6.23
N ALA A 145 -11.16 -8.83 -6.84
CA ALA A 145 -11.03 -8.41 -8.23
C ALA A 145 -9.78 -7.55 -8.46
N THR A 146 -9.51 -6.61 -7.55
CA THR A 146 -8.31 -5.76 -7.62
C THR A 146 -7.02 -6.57 -7.55
N ILE A 147 -6.92 -7.52 -6.60
CA ILE A 147 -5.74 -8.38 -6.45
C ILE A 147 -5.53 -9.25 -7.68
N LEU A 148 -6.58 -9.84 -8.24
CA LEU A 148 -6.48 -10.68 -9.45
C LEU A 148 -6.05 -9.87 -10.66
N ASN A 149 -6.52 -8.63 -10.82
CA ASN A 149 -6.07 -7.73 -11.89
C ASN A 149 -4.58 -7.38 -11.73
N LEU A 150 -4.15 -7.00 -10.52
CA LEU A 150 -2.74 -6.71 -10.24
C LEU A 150 -1.85 -7.95 -10.46
N TYR A 151 -2.33 -9.13 -10.12
CA TYR A 151 -1.60 -10.38 -10.39
C TYR A 151 -1.51 -10.70 -11.87
N LYS A 152 -2.59 -10.44 -12.63
CA LYS A 152 -2.55 -10.55 -14.10
C LYS A 152 -1.53 -9.59 -14.69
N ASP A 153 -1.53 -8.32 -14.27
CA ASP A 153 -0.56 -7.33 -14.74
C ASP A 153 0.88 -7.78 -14.42
N TYR A 154 1.12 -8.34 -13.23
CA TYR A 154 2.41 -8.92 -12.86
C TYR A 154 2.82 -10.08 -13.78
N LYS A 155 1.90 -10.97 -14.15
CA LYS A 155 2.20 -12.10 -15.07
C LYS A 155 2.47 -11.63 -16.49
N ASP A 156 1.80 -10.56 -16.93
CA ASP A 156 1.93 -10.02 -18.28
C ASP A 156 3.16 -9.09 -18.41
N TYR A 157 3.64 -8.50 -17.30
CA TYR A 157 4.75 -7.55 -17.27
C TYR A 157 6.10 -8.28 -17.21
N LYS A 158 6.91 -8.15 -18.26
CA LYS A 158 8.18 -8.89 -18.40
C LYS A 158 9.44 -8.10 -18.00
N GLU A 159 9.28 -6.84 -17.60
CA GLU A 159 10.40 -5.92 -17.35
C GLU A 159 10.76 -5.77 -15.86
N GLY A 160 10.52 -6.77 -15.03
CA GLY A 160 10.91 -6.78 -13.62
C GLY A 160 9.76 -6.44 -12.67
N VAL A 161 9.72 -5.24 -12.11
CA VAL A 161 8.66 -4.84 -11.15
C VAL A 161 7.59 -3.97 -11.80
N LEU A 162 6.34 -4.16 -11.40
CA LEU A 162 5.21 -3.36 -11.87
C LEU A 162 5.49 -1.86 -11.71
N PHE A 163 5.17 -1.11 -12.72
CA PHE A 163 5.34 0.34 -12.75
C PHE A 163 3.99 1.02 -12.98
N VAL A 164 3.73 2.07 -12.21
CA VAL A 164 2.55 2.89 -12.43
C VAL A 164 2.94 4.26 -12.96
N LYS A 165 2.28 4.68 -14.05
CA LYS A 165 2.45 6.02 -14.60
C LYS A 165 1.61 7.01 -13.79
N SER A 166 2.15 7.39 -12.62
CA SER A 166 1.54 8.41 -11.76
C SER A 166 1.60 9.78 -12.41
N VAL A 167 0.59 10.60 -12.15
CA VAL A 167 0.47 11.99 -12.61
C VAL A 167 0.33 12.93 -11.42
N ASN A 168 0.62 14.20 -11.59
CA ASN A 168 0.37 15.26 -10.60
C ASN A 168 1.01 15.02 -9.22
N ILE A 169 2.05 14.20 -9.11
CA ILE A 169 2.70 13.90 -7.83
C ILE A 169 3.49 15.09 -7.29
N GLU A 170 3.94 16.00 -8.16
CA GLU A 170 4.73 17.19 -7.81
C GLU A 170 3.99 18.12 -6.85
N GLN A 171 2.66 18.18 -6.91
CA GLN A 171 1.87 19.00 -5.99
C GLN A 171 2.05 18.61 -4.52
N TYR A 172 2.44 17.36 -4.25
CA TYR A 172 2.69 16.82 -2.91
C TYR A 172 4.16 16.94 -2.47
N HIS A 173 5.05 17.49 -3.30
CA HIS A 173 6.41 17.77 -2.89
C HIS A 173 6.44 18.87 -1.82
N ARG A 174 7.25 18.68 -0.79
CA ARG A 174 7.37 19.64 0.34
C ARG A 174 7.59 21.07 -0.13
N LYS A 175 8.43 21.27 -1.15
CA LYS A 175 8.69 22.59 -1.74
C LYS A 175 7.40 23.26 -2.24
N ASN A 176 6.57 22.53 -2.95
CA ASN A 176 5.32 23.08 -3.53
C ASN A 176 4.29 23.36 -2.43
N ILE A 177 4.15 22.45 -1.46
CA ILE A 177 3.28 22.66 -0.29
C ILE A 177 3.73 23.88 0.52
N THR A 178 5.05 24.02 0.75
CA THR A 178 5.59 25.18 1.46
C THR A 178 5.34 26.50 0.69
N SER A 179 5.47 26.50 -0.63
CA SER A 179 5.15 27.66 -1.45
C SER A 179 3.68 28.05 -1.36
N GLN A 180 2.78 27.06 -1.44
CA GLN A 180 1.34 27.31 -1.29
C GLN A 180 1.00 27.88 0.10
N LEU A 181 1.59 27.31 1.16
CA LEU A 181 1.41 27.83 2.52
C LEU A 181 1.91 29.29 2.64
N ALA A 182 3.06 29.60 2.08
CA ALA A 182 3.60 30.94 2.07
C ALA A 182 2.66 31.94 1.37
N GLU A 183 2.02 31.55 0.27
CA GLU A 183 1.03 32.39 -0.43
C GLU A 183 -0.23 32.63 0.43
N VAL A 184 -0.71 31.60 1.14
CA VAL A 184 -1.85 31.74 2.06
C VAL A 184 -1.49 32.70 3.20
N ILE A 185 -0.31 32.55 3.81
CA ILE A 185 0.14 33.43 4.91
C ILE A 185 0.22 34.87 4.43
N LYS A 186 0.81 35.13 3.25
CA LYS A 186 0.88 36.50 2.69
C LYS A 186 -0.51 37.15 2.54
N LYS A 187 -1.49 36.38 2.09
CA LYS A 187 -2.87 36.89 1.93
C LYS A 187 -3.59 37.19 3.25
N VAL A 188 -3.19 36.56 4.35
CA VAL A 188 -3.80 36.76 5.67
C VAL A 188 -3.16 37.93 6.41
N VAL A 189 -1.87 38.24 6.15
CA VAL A 189 -1.13 39.30 6.85
C VAL A 189 -1.01 40.61 6.04
N SER A 190 -1.50 40.62 4.80
CA SER A 190 -1.65 41.82 3.97
C SER A 190 -3.05 42.45 4.17
#